data_63446d7b451eee0588a4b00c410d61f0
#
_entry.id   63446d7b451eee0588a4b00c410d61f0
#
_cell.length_a   1.000
_cell.length_b   1.000
_cell.length_c   1.000
_cell.angle_alpha   90.00
_cell.angle_beta   90.00
_cell.angle_gamma   90.00
#
_symmetry.space_group_name_H-M   'P 1'
#
loop_
_entity.id
_entity.type
_entity.pdbx_description
1 polymer ?
#
loop_
_entity_poly.entity_id
_entity_poly.type
_entity_poly.pdbx_seq_one_letter_code
_entity_poly.pdbx_strand_id
1 'polypeptide(L)'
;TREGKILRFKQQYFFCAASLADIVKKHKAAGYDIKKLYEKVTIQLNDTHPVISIPELIRILVDNEGLSFEKALEIAKKTFNYTNHTVMAEAMEKWGLDIVKEVLPGIYDIILQINEAFVAEMYAKDMPKGKTDYMKMISSGVVHMAKMAVYCSSYTNGVAALHTEILKNDVLKDWYQLFLSLIHI
;
A
#
# COMPACT_ATOMS: atom_id res chain seq x y z
N THR A 1 2.48 24.19 6.73
CA THR A 1 1.16 24.40 7.35
C THR A 1 0.30 23.14 7.23
N ARG A 2 -0.71 22.97 8.07
CA ARG A 2 -1.67 21.88 8.01
C ARG A 2 -2.45 21.91 6.67
N GLU A 3 -2.86 23.10 6.25
CA GLU A 3 -3.56 23.32 4.98
C GLU A 3 -2.74 22.82 3.77
N GLY A 4 -1.44 23.11 3.74
CA GLY A 4 -0.54 22.64 2.68
C GLY A 4 -0.42 21.12 2.66
N LYS A 5 -0.42 20.45 3.82
CA LYS A 5 -0.47 18.98 3.91
C LYS A 5 -1.78 18.43 3.37
N ILE A 6 -2.91 19.01 3.75
CA ILE A 6 -4.24 18.61 3.26
C ILE A 6 -4.31 18.78 1.74
N LEU A 7 -3.84 19.91 1.20
CA LEU A 7 -3.83 20.14 -0.24
C LEU A 7 -2.99 19.09 -0.97
N ARG A 8 -1.77 18.82 -0.49
CA ARG A 8 -0.91 17.77 -1.06
C ARG A 8 -1.56 16.39 -1.02
N PHE A 9 -2.19 16.05 0.09
CA PHE A 9 -2.88 14.77 0.24
C PHE A 9 -4.05 14.63 -0.75
N LYS A 10 -4.85 15.69 -0.92
CA LYS A 10 -5.91 15.75 -1.92
C LYS A 10 -5.39 15.60 -3.34
N GLN A 11 -4.26 16.23 -3.67
CA GLN A 11 -3.63 16.12 -4.99
C GLN A 11 -3.16 14.68 -5.27
N GLN A 12 -2.46 14.05 -4.32
CA GLN A 12 -2.04 12.65 -4.47
C GLN A 12 -3.25 11.74 -4.70
N TYR A 13 -4.29 11.88 -3.88
CA TYR A 13 -5.50 11.09 -4.01
C TYR A 13 -6.21 11.30 -5.34
N PHE A 14 -6.38 12.54 -5.76
CA PHE A 14 -7.05 12.87 -7.03
C PHE A 14 -6.39 12.19 -8.22
N PHE A 15 -5.07 12.28 -8.34
CA PHE A 15 -4.34 11.63 -9.44
C PHE A 15 -4.45 10.11 -9.39
N CYS A 16 -4.32 9.52 -8.21
CA CYS A 16 -4.43 8.08 -8.04
C CYS A 16 -5.85 7.59 -8.35
N ALA A 17 -6.87 8.24 -7.82
CA ALA A 17 -8.26 7.88 -8.01
C ALA A 17 -8.68 7.99 -9.48
N ALA A 18 -8.30 9.06 -10.17
CA ALA A 18 -8.58 9.25 -11.59
C ALA A 18 -7.90 8.16 -12.45
N SER A 19 -6.64 7.84 -12.17
CA SER A 19 -5.90 6.80 -12.88
C SER A 19 -6.52 5.43 -12.67
N LEU A 20 -6.88 5.08 -11.44
CA LEU A 20 -7.50 3.79 -11.14
C LEU A 20 -8.90 3.67 -11.75
N ALA A 21 -9.70 4.73 -11.72
CA ALA A 21 -11.01 4.75 -12.36
C ALA A 21 -10.90 4.47 -13.86
N ASP A 22 -9.92 5.07 -14.55
CA ASP A 22 -9.67 4.83 -15.97
C ASP A 22 -9.21 3.38 -16.23
N ILE A 23 -8.28 2.86 -15.43
CA ILE A 23 -7.79 1.48 -15.53
C ILE A 23 -8.93 0.48 -15.37
N VAL A 24 -9.73 0.61 -14.32
CA VAL A 24 -10.86 -0.29 -14.03
C VAL A 24 -11.90 -0.21 -15.15
N LYS A 25 -12.23 1.01 -15.61
CA LYS A 25 -13.16 1.22 -16.72
C LYS A 25 -12.68 0.54 -18.00
N LYS A 26 -11.42 0.69 -18.38
CA LYS A 26 -10.84 0.06 -19.57
C LYS A 26 -10.81 -1.45 -19.46
N HIS A 27 -10.44 -1.98 -18.31
CA HIS A 27 -10.44 -3.43 -18.04
C HIS A 27 -11.82 -4.04 -18.25
N LYS A 28 -12.87 -3.43 -17.68
CA LYS A 28 -14.26 -3.86 -17.83
C LYS A 28 -14.77 -3.70 -19.25
N ALA A 29 -14.45 -2.60 -19.92
CA ALA A 29 -14.84 -2.35 -21.31
C ALA A 29 -14.22 -3.34 -22.28
N ALA A 30 -13.05 -3.89 -21.96
CA ALA A 30 -12.42 -4.98 -22.72
C ALA A 30 -13.05 -6.37 -22.46
N GLY A 31 -14.05 -6.45 -21.57
CA GLY A 31 -14.75 -7.71 -21.25
C GLY A 31 -14.00 -8.59 -20.25
N TYR A 32 -12.99 -8.08 -19.55
CA TYR A 32 -12.23 -8.85 -18.58
C TYR A 32 -12.91 -8.89 -17.20
N ASP A 33 -12.77 -10.03 -16.52
CA ASP A 33 -13.26 -10.20 -15.16
C ASP A 33 -12.45 -9.35 -14.17
N ILE A 34 -13.15 -8.49 -13.44
CA ILE A 34 -12.52 -7.61 -12.45
C ILE A 34 -11.82 -8.40 -11.32
N LYS A 35 -12.28 -9.60 -11.00
CA LYS A 35 -11.64 -10.49 -10.02
C LYS A 35 -10.26 -10.97 -10.46
N LYS A 36 -9.94 -10.81 -11.74
CA LYS A 36 -8.68 -11.18 -12.37
C LYS A 36 -7.92 -9.97 -12.92
N LEU A 37 -8.14 -8.79 -12.31
CA LEU A 37 -7.49 -7.55 -12.72
C LEU A 37 -5.98 -7.73 -12.88
N TYR A 38 -5.33 -8.38 -11.93
CA TYR A 38 -3.89 -8.63 -11.91
C TYR A 38 -3.34 -9.49 -13.08
N GLU A 39 -4.19 -10.19 -13.82
CA GLU A 39 -3.75 -10.93 -15.01
C GLU A 39 -3.49 -10.01 -16.21
N LYS A 40 -4.06 -8.81 -16.21
CA LYS A 40 -4.00 -7.85 -17.31
C LYS A 40 -3.39 -6.51 -16.93
N VAL A 41 -3.29 -6.21 -15.64
CA VAL A 41 -2.86 -4.92 -15.12
C VAL A 41 -1.78 -5.13 -14.05
N THR A 42 -0.67 -4.46 -14.25
CA THR A 42 0.39 -4.30 -13.25
C THR A 42 0.61 -2.80 -13.02
N ILE A 43 0.62 -2.38 -11.76
CA ILE A 43 0.83 -0.99 -11.38
C ILE A 43 2.12 -0.90 -10.58
N GLN A 44 3.10 -0.18 -11.12
CA GLN A 44 4.35 0.10 -10.44
C GLN A 44 4.22 1.42 -9.65
N LEU A 45 4.30 1.32 -8.32
CA LEU A 45 4.32 2.48 -7.45
C LEU A 45 5.75 3.03 -7.38
N ASN A 46 5.94 4.21 -7.93
CA ASN A 46 7.23 4.88 -7.96
C ASN A 46 7.36 5.79 -6.73
N ASP A 47 8.04 5.32 -5.70
CA ASP A 47 8.08 5.90 -4.36
C ASP A 47 6.73 5.82 -3.61
N THR A 48 6.61 6.53 -2.49
CA THR A 48 5.43 6.50 -1.62
C THR A 48 4.31 7.44 -2.06
N HIS A 49 4.58 8.40 -2.93
CA HIS A 49 3.60 9.40 -3.37
C HIS A 49 2.30 8.78 -3.94
N PRO A 50 2.34 7.69 -4.75
CA PRO A 50 1.14 7.04 -5.29
C PRO A 50 0.60 5.91 -4.42
N VAL A 51 1.13 5.67 -3.22
CA VAL A 51 0.73 4.51 -2.39
C VAL A 51 -0.74 4.57 -1.96
N ILE A 52 -1.34 5.75 -1.90
CA ILE A 52 -2.78 5.92 -1.66
C ILE A 52 -3.64 5.18 -2.71
N SER A 53 -3.06 4.79 -3.85
CA SER A 53 -3.70 3.94 -4.86
C SER A 53 -4.10 2.58 -4.31
N ILE A 54 -3.39 2.06 -3.33
CA ILE A 54 -3.67 0.74 -2.74
C ILE A 54 -5.04 0.74 -2.04
N PRO A 55 -5.29 1.56 -1.01
CA PRO A 55 -6.60 1.59 -0.38
C PRO A 55 -7.69 2.10 -1.34
N GLU A 56 -7.38 2.95 -2.31
CA GLU A 56 -8.37 3.38 -3.31
C GLU A 56 -8.79 2.23 -4.23
N LEU A 57 -7.89 1.40 -4.73
CA LEU A 57 -8.26 0.23 -5.52
C LEU A 57 -9.13 -0.73 -4.69
N ILE A 58 -8.77 -0.98 -3.44
CA ILE A 58 -9.57 -1.83 -2.54
C ILE A 58 -10.97 -1.23 -2.37
N ARG A 59 -11.08 0.08 -2.14
CA ARG A 59 -12.37 0.77 -2.03
C ARG A 59 -13.21 0.60 -3.30
N ILE A 60 -12.63 0.79 -4.47
CA ILE A 60 -13.34 0.58 -5.75
C ILE A 60 -13.85 -0.86 -5.85
N LEU A 61 -13.02 -1.83 -5.54
CA LEU A 61 -13.38 -3.25 -5.65
C LEU A 61 -14.48 -3.64 -4.64
N VAL A 62 -14.47 -3.07 -3.44
CA VAL A 62 -15.48 -3.32 -2.42
C VAL A 62 -16.77 -2.54 -2.72
N ASP A 63 -16.68 -1.21 -2.85
CA ASP A 63 -17.87 -0.34 -2.91
C ASP A 63 -18.54 -0.36 -4.27
N ASN A 64 -17.77 -0.41 -5.37
CA ASN A 64 -18.31 -0.31 -6.72
C ASN A 64 -18.50 -1.69 -7.38
N GLU A 65 -17.66 -2.66 -7.06
CA GLU A 65 -17.68 -3.99 -7.68
C GLU A 65 -18.25 -5.08 -6.75
N GLY A 66 -18.56 -4.75 -5.50
CA GLY A 66 -19.24 -5.64 -4.55
C GLY A 66 -18.39 -6.82 -4.06
N LEU A 67 -17.06 -6.72 -4.12
CA LEU A 67 -16.18 -7.77 -3.62
C LEU A 67 -16.00 -7.67 -2.09
N SER A 68 -15.67 -8.79 -1.45
CA SER A 68 -15.24 -8.75 -0.05
C SER A 68 -13.91 -8.02 0.10
N PHE A 69 -13.64 -7.48 1.29
CA PHE A 69 -12.36 -6.83 1.59
C PHE A 69 -11.17 -7.79 1.35
N GLU A 70 -11.29 -9.03 1.80
CA GLU A 70 -10.25 -10.05 1.65
C GLU A 70 -9.91 -10.31 0.18
N LYS A 71 -10.95 -10.42 -0.67
CA LYS A 71 -10.74 -10.60 -2.12
C LYS A 71 -10.16 -9.36 -2.77
N ALA A 72 -10.60 -8.18 -2.40
CA ALA A 72 -10.06 -6.92 -2.88
C ALA A 72 -8.60 -6.73 -2.48
N LEU A 73 -8.22 -7.07 -1.23
CA LEU A 73 -6.84 -7.04 -0.76
C LEU A 73 -5.96 -8.03 -1.53
N GLU A 74 -6.44 -9.25 -1.79
CA GLU A 74 -5.73 -10.24 -2.61
C GLU A 74 -5.43 -9.70 -4.01
N ILE A 75 -6.43 -9.11 -4.67
CA ILE A 75 -6.29 -8.52 -6.00
C ILE A 75 -5.28 -7.37 -5.98
N ALA A 76 -5.37 -6.47 -4.99
CA ALA A 76 -4.44 -5.36 -4.84
C ALA A 76 -3.00 -5.85 -4.69
N LYS A 77 -2.75 -6.81 -3.81
CA LYS A 77 -1.41 -7.40 -3.60
C LYS A 77 -0.81 -7.98 -4.87
N LYS A 78 -1.62 -8.54 -5.76
CA LYS A 78 -1.17 -9.10 -7.04
C LYS A 78 -1.03 -8.06 -8.15
N THR A 79 -1.65 -6.89 -8.00
CA THR A 79 -1.67 -5.83 -9.01
C THR A 79 -0.54 -4.83 -8.82
N PHE A 80 -0.20 -4.50 -7.56
CA PHE A 80 0.82 -3.51 -7.25
C PHE A 80 2.22 -4.09 -7.08
N ASN A 81 3.20 -3.28 -7.51
CA ASN A 81 4.61 -3.41 -7.18
C ASN A 81 5.14 -2.07 -6.67
N TYR A 82 6.18 -2.08 -5.88
CA TYR A 82 6.70 -0.89 -5.21
C TYR A 82 8.19 -0.70 -5.44
N THR A 83 8.59 0.49 -5.90
CA THR A 83 9.98 0.94 -5.96
C THR A 83 10.22 1.99 -4.90
N ASN A 84 11.12 1.69 -3.96
CA ASN A 84 11.54 2.64 -2.92
C ASN A 84 12.69 3.50 -3.41
N HIS A 85 12.62 4.81 -3.16
CA HIS A 85 13.66 5.79 -3.49
C HIS A 85 14.41 6.32 -2.26
N THR A 86 13.97 5.96 -1.05
CA THR A 86 14.44 6.55 0.20
C THR A 86 15.13 5.50 1.07
N VAL A 87 16.38 5.76 1.47
CA VAL A 87 17.14 4.90 2.40
C VAL A 87 17.05 5.36 3.85
N MET A 88 16.64 6.60 4.11
CA MET A 88 16.54 7.17 5.46
C MET A 88 15.13 6.91 6.02
N ALA A 89 15.04 6.10 7.06
CA ALA A 89 13.76 5.73 7.67
C ALA A 89 12.94 6.95 8.15
N GLU A 90 13.60 8.00 8.64
CA GLU A 90 12.98 9.25 9.07
C GLU A 90 12.38 10.08 7.94
N ALA A 91 12.90 9.92 6.71
CA ALA A 91 12.41 10.63 5.53
C ALA A 91 11.26 9.92 4.82
N MET A 92 10.88 8.71 5.27
CA MET A 92 9.76 7.97 4.69
C MET A 92 8.43 8.66 4.98
N GLU A 93 7.57 8.77 3.97
CA GLU A 93 6.30 9.49 4.04
C GLU A 93 5.36 8.88 5.08
N LYS A 94 4.78 9.76 5.88
CA LYS A 94 3.78 9.44 6.90
C LYS A 94 2.64 10.45 6.81
N TRP A 95 1.41 9.98 6.98
CA TRP A 95 0.23 10.84 7.04
C TRP A 95 -0.46 10.71 8.39
N GLY A 96 -0.79 11.86 9.00
CA GLY A 96 -1.60 11.88 10.22
C GLY A 96 -2.97 11.25 9.98
N LEU A 97 -3.39 10.36 10.86
CA LEU A 97 -4.70 9.71 10.78
C LEU A 97 -5.85 10.72 10.87
N ASP A 98 -5.66 11.84 11.57
CA ASP A 98 -6.60 12.94 11.63
C ASP A 98 -6.87 13.55 10.25
N ILE A 99 -5.81 13.79 9.46
CA ILE A 99 -5.92 14.31 8.10
C ILE A 99 -6.61 13.28 7.18
N VAL A 100 -6.19 12.02 7.25
CA VAL A 100 -6.77 10.95 6.43
C VAL A 100 -8.26 10.81 6.72
N LYS A 101 -8.65 10.77 7.99
CA LYS A 101 -10.06 10.64 8.41
C LYS A 101 -10.90 11.85 8.01
N GLU A 102 -10.37 13.06 8.15
CA GLU A 102 -11.07 14.31 7.79
C GLU A 102 -11.30 14.42 6.28
N VAL A 103 -10.27 14.11 5.48
CA VAL A 103 -10.30 14.36 4.04
C VAL A 103 -10.93 13.19 3.27
N LEU A 104 -10.64 11.95 3.69
CA LEU A 104 -11.00 10.71 2.99
C LEU A 104 -11.49 9.64 3.99
N PRO A 105 -12.66 9.81 4.62
CA PRO A 105 -13.13 8.86 5.64
C PRO A 105 -13.27 7.43 5.13
N GLY A 106 -13.71 7.21 3.89
CA GLY A 106 -13.79 5.88 3.29
C GLY A 106 -12.42 5.22 3.10
N ILE A 107 -11.40 5.99 2.75
CA ILE A 107 -10.02 5.51 2.64
C ILE A 107 -9.44 5.23 4.03
N TYR A 108 -9.75 6.06 5.02
CA TYR A 108 -9.37 5.83 6.41
C TYR A 108 -9.84 4.45 6.89
N ASP A 109 -11.10 4.11 6.66
CA ASP A 109 -11.68 2.82 7.06
C ASP A 109 -10.99 1.65 6.36
N ILE A 110 -10.66 1.78 5.07
CA ILE A 110 -9.91 0.76 4.33
C ILE A 110 -8.48 0.60 4.88
N ILE A 111 -7.79 1.68 5.20
CA ILE A 111 -6.44 1.63 5.79
C ILE A 111 -6.46 0.92 7.15
N LEU A 112 -7.47 1.17 7.98
CA LEU A 112 -7.64 0.43 9.24
C LEU A 112 -7.78 -1.07 8.99
N GLN A 113 -8.62 -1.47 8.03
CA GLN A 113 -8.81 -2.88 7.68
C GLN A 113 -7.54 -3.53 7.13
N ILE A 114 -6.75 -2.82 6.32
CA ILE A 114 -5.44 -3.31 5.85
C ILE A 114 -4.50 -3.55 7.04
N ASN A 115 -4.44 -2.62 7.98
CA ASN A 115 -3.61 -2.77 9.18
C ASN A 115 -4.06 -3.94 10.06
N GLU A 116 -5.36 -4.12 10.24
CA GLU A 116 -5.92 -5.26 10.97
C GLU A 116 -5.61 -6.59 10.29
N ALA A 117 -5.73 -6.67 8.97
CA ALA A 117 -5.37 -7.85 8.19
C ALA A 117 -3.88 -8.21 8.35
N PHE A 118 -2.99 -7.21 8.34
CA PHE A 118 -1.57 -7.42 8.61
C PHE A 118 -1.33 -7.97 10.02
N VAL A 119 -1.93 -7.35 11.03
CA VAL A 119 -1.76 -7.78 12.43
C VAL A 119 -2.27 -9.21 12.63
N ALA A 120 -3.44 -9.54 12.06
CA ALA A 120 -4.00 -10.89 12.11
C ALA A 120 -3.08 -11.93 11.42
N GLU A 121 -2.48 -11.58 10.29
CA GLU A 121 -1.51 -12.44 9.59
C GLU A 121 -0.24 -12.67 10.43
N MET A 122 0.24 -11.64 11.12
CA MET A 122 1.41 -11.76 12.00
C MET A 122 1.13 -12.67 13.20
N TYR A 123 -0.03 -12.55 13.83
CA TYR A 123 -0.44 -13.45 14.90
C TYR A 123 -0.59 -14.89 14.41
N ALA A 124 -1.15 -15.11 13.23
CA ALA A 124 -1.26 -16.44 12.64
C ALA A 124 0.11 -17.09 12.34
N LYS A 125 1.17 -16.29 12.21
CA LYS A 125 2.56 -16.72 12.03
C LYS A 125 3.36 -16.77 13.34
N ASP A 126 2.70 -16.68 14.49
CA ASP A 126 3.33 -16.65 15.82
C ASP A 126 4.40 -15.54 15.98
N MET A 127 4.22 -14.42 15.29
CA MET A 127 5.15 -13.30 15.36
C MET A 127 5.09 -12.62 16.73
N PRO A 128 6.24 -12.35 17.39
CA PRO A 128 6.26 -11.64 18.65
C PRO A 128 5.55 -10.28 18.56
N LYS A 129 4.75 -9.95 19.58
CA LYS A 129 3.96 -8.72 19.63
C LYS A 129 4.80 -7.48 19.37
N GLY A 130 5.96 -7.35 20.00
CA GLY A 130 6.84 -6.19 19.80
C GLY A 130 7.30 -6.02 18.37
N LYS A 131 7.56 -7.12 17.65
CA LYS A 131 7.92 -7.09 16.23
C LYS A 131 6.73 -6.71 15.35
N THR A 132 5.55 -7.27 15.63
CA THR A 132 4.30 -6.88 14.97
C THR A 132 4.00 -5.39 15.17
N ASP A 133 4.13 -4.88 16.39
CA ASP A 133 3.92 -3.46 16.72
C ASP A 133 4.90 -2.53 15.99
N TYR A 134 6.14 -2.95 15.78
CA TYR A 134 7.12 -2.22 14.98
C TYR A 134 6.78 -2.21 13.48
N MET A 135 6.33 -3.34 12.96
CA MET A 135 6.09 -3.53 11.52
C MET A 135 4.72 -3.00 11.05
N LYS A 136 3.69 -2.94 11.91
CA LYS A 136 2.35 -2.50 11.51
C LYS A 136 2.36 -1.10 10.88
N MET A 137 1.40 -0.86 9.99
CA MET A 137 1.33 0.36 9.19
C MET A 137 0.92 1.57 9.99
N ILE A 138 0.09 1.37 11.02
CA ILE A 138 -0.42 2.44 11.88
C ILE A 138 0.30 2.40 13.21
N SER A 139 0.98 3.48 13.55
CA SER A 139 1.60 3.68 14.85
C SER A 139 1.68 5.18 15.19
N SER A 140 1.60 5.53 16.47
CA SER A 140 1.73 6.92 16.96
C SER A 140 0.85 7.94 16.21
N GLY A 141 -0.38 7.56 15.85
CA GLY A 141 -1.35 8.44 15.19
C GLY A 141 -1.06 8.74 13.72
N VAL A 142 -0.14 7.99 13.09
CA VAL A 142 0.18 8.15 11.67
C VAL A 142 0.11 6.84 10.92
N VAL A 143 -0.14 6.92 9.61
CA VAL A 143 0.03 5.79 8.68
C VAL A 143 1.38 5.90 7.98
N HIS A 144 2.15 4.80 8.01
CA HIS A 144 3.44 4.67 7.34
C HIS A 144 3.23 4.12 5.92
N MET A 145 3.36 4.97 4.93
CA MET A 145 3.03 4.64 3.54
C MET A 145 3.94 3.54 2.97
N ALA A 146 5.24 3.57 3.26
CA ALA A 146 6.17 2.54 2.80
C ALA A 146 5.82 1.15 3.36
N LYS A 147 5.41 1.04 4.61
CA LYS A 147 4.98 -0.24 5.20
C LYS A 147 3.74 -0.80 4.51
N MET A 148 2.76 0.05 4.21
CA MET A 148 1.59 -0.34 3.45
C MET A 148 1.95 -0.78 2.03
N ALA A 149 2.85 -0.05 1.36
CA ALA A 149 3.31 -0.41 0.02
C ALA A 149 3.99 -1.77 -0.02
N VAL A 150 4.87 -2.06 0.94
CA VAL A 150 5.56 -3.36 1.02
C VAL A 150 4.57 -4.50 1.29
N TYR A 151 3.66 -4.32 2.24
CA TYR A 151 2.66 -5.35 2.56
C TYR A 151 1.71 -5.66 1.39
N CYS A 152 1.31 -4.64 0.65
CA CYS A 152 0.31 -4.72 -0.41
C CYS A 152 0.89 -4.80 -1.83
N SER A 153 2.16 -5.16 -1.97
CA SER A 153 2.82 -5.34 -3.28
C SER A 153 3.29 -6.76 -3.48
N SER A 154 3.33 -7.21 -4.75
CA SER A 154 3.92 -8.50 -5.11
C SER A 154 5.44 -8.45 -5.02
N TYR A 155 6.04 -7.33 -5.45
CA TYR A 155 7.48 -7.13 -5.48
C TYR A 155 7.84 -5.73 -4.99
N THR A 156 8.96 -5.64 -4.27
CA THR A 156 9.55 -4.38 -3.83
C THR A 156 11.02 -4.33 -4.27
N ASN A 157 11.46 -3.21 -4.80
CA ASN A 157 12.85 -2.99 -5.18
C ASN A 157 13.32 -1.58 -4.80
N GLY A 158 14.63 -1.40 -4.72
CA GLY A 158 15.27 -0.10 -4.71
C GLY A 158 15.61 0.37 -6.13
N VAL A 159 16.10 1.59 -6.27
CA VAL A 159 16.44 2.21 -7.57
C VAL A 159 17.74 1.69 -8.18
N ALA A 160 18.54 0.95 -7.42
CA ALA A 160 19.78 0.31 -7.85
C ALA A 160 20.05 -0.94 -7.02
N ALA A 161 20.94 -1.82 -7.51
CA ALA A 161 21.30 -3.05 -6.80
C ALA A 161 21.80 -2.77 -5.36
N LEU A 162 22.71 -1.83 -5.19
CA LEU A 162 23.21 -1.42 -3.87
C LEU A 162 22.10 -0.91 -2.96
N HIS A 163 21.19 -0.09 -3.48
CA HIS A 163 20.03 0.41 -2.75
C HIS A 163 19.12 -0.74 -2.30
N THR A 164 18.86 -1.70 -3.18
CA THR A 164 18.05 -2.88 -2.85
C THR A 164 18.71 -3.72 -1.75
N GLU A 165 20.03 -3.88 -1.76
CA GLU A 165 20.76 -4.56 -0.68
C GLU A 165 20.67 -3.80 0.67
N ILE A 166 20.72 -2.46 0.65
CA ILE A 166 20.49 -1.65 1.87
C ILE A 166 19.06 -1.86 2.38
N LEU A 167 18.06 -1.86 1.50
CA LEU A 167 16.67 -2.14 1.90
C LEU A 167 16.54 -3.51 2.58
N LYS A 168 17.14 -4.56 2.02
CA LYS A 168 17.10 -5.92 2.57
C LYS A 168 17.77 -6.04 3.94
N ASN A 169 18.92 -5.40 4.10
CA ASN A 169 19.80 -5.62 5.25
C ASN A 169 19.54 -4.65 6.40
N ASP A 170 18.89 -3.52 6.13
CA ASP A 170 18.66 -2.44 7.10
C ASP A 170 17.19 -2.00 7.13
N VAL A 171 16.75 -1.20 6.17
CA VAL A 171 15.48 -0.45 6.21
C VAL A 171 14.25 -1.36 6.25
N LEU A 172 14.24 -2.44 5.47
CA LEU A 172 13.14 -3.40 5.35
C LEU A 172 13.55 -4.81 5.79
N LYS A 173 14.58 -4.92 6.62
CA LYS A 173 15.15 -6.21 7.06
C LYS A 173 14.11 -7.17 7.61
N ASP A 174 13.24 -6.70 8.50
CA ASP A 174 12.19 -7.52 9.10
C ASP A 174 11.15 -7.97 8.07
N TRP A 175 10.83 -7.10 7.12
CA TRP A 175 9.94 -7.42 6.00
C TRP A 175 10.55 -8.45 5.06
N TYR A 176 11.83 -8.29 4.74
CA TYR A 176 12.55 -9.24 3.90
C TYR A 176 12.66 -10.62 4.56
N GLN A 177 12.96 -10.69 5.85
CA GLN A 177 13.03 -11.96 6.57
C GLN A 177 11.68 -12.68 6.63
N LEU A 178 10.59 -11.93 6.72
CA LEU A 178 9.24 -12.49 6.83
C LEU A 178 8.66 -12.90 5.48
N PHE A 179 8.97 -12.14 4.44
CA PHE A 179 8.46 -12.30 3.08
C PHE A 179 9.64 -12.38 2.09
N LEU A 180 10.44 -13.46 2.20
CA LEU A 180 11.69 -13.66 1.42
C LEU A 180 11.54 -13.46 -0.09
N SER A 181 10.35 -13.64 -0.64
CA SER A 181 10.05 -13.45 -2.06
C SER A 181 9.70 -12.02 -2.46
N LEU A 182 9.52 -11.10 -1.49
CA LEU A 182 9.01 -9.75 -1.76
C LEU A 182 10.04 -8.78 -2.32
N ILE A 183 11.31 -8.89 -1.92
CA ILE A 183 12.34 -7.93 -2.32
C ILE A 183 13.22 -8.56 -3.39
N HIS A 184 13.02 -8.16 -4.63
CA HIS A 184 13.78 -8.59 -5.79
C HIS A 184 14.71 -7.49 -6.30
N ILE A 185 15.86 -7.92 -6.84
CA ILE A 185 16.83 -7.07 -7.53
C ILE A 185 16.47 -7.03 -9.01
#